data_aa8fe35d488166d9b2605fba3760a83c
#
_entry.id   aa8fe35d488166d9b2605fba3760a83c
#
_cell.length_a   1.000
_cell.length_b   1.000
_cell.length_c   1.000
_cell.angle_alpha   90.00
_cell.angle_beta   90.00
_cell.angle_gamma   90.00
#
_symmetry.space_group_name_H-M   'P 1'
#
loop_
_entity.id
_entity.type
_entity.pdbx_description
1 polymer ?
#
loop_
_entity_poly.entity_id
_entity_poly.type
_entity_poly.pdbx_seq_one_letter_code
_entity_poly.pdbx_strand_id
1 'polypeptide(L)'
;MTRWLLALGCALIWGNVAEAQGQPEKPVQSAYFEGKLVYRVSVQSKVEDLNDVDVHKVLTVGDEMTLTMKEGNYKLSTEYADTYIIKADRKEYIKFRKIDTVFFLNFDADTDRVTGIVRSNAIVSVGGYPCKGITIETSKVSRQYYYSTTLRTNPDDDQYDMLAQAELYATETGGGLKMWIRTEYPYATEIDSCIRVDRRRVPDSVFRLPDLPISALFGAPRIRFPRFPGGDSAWRAWVASTVNPRLARRYVVVPKGEKESWQTVILEFTVAGDGTVSAIRVANPNEVDPRLAAEAIRVMRLSPKWVPATFYGETVRWTCQEGIEFDAGR
;
A
#
# COMPACT_ATOMS: atom_id res chain seq x y z
N MET A 1 -36.73 86.67 -51.47
CA MET A 1 -36.61 85.35 -52.14
C MET A 1 -36.15 84.35 -51.11
N THR A 2 -37.09 83.59 -50.64
CA THR A 2 -36.95 82.88 -49.39
C THR A 2 -37.17 81.36 -49.63
N ARG A 3 -36.31 80.53 -49.36
CA ARG A 3 -36.45 79.04 -49.39
C ARG A 3 -36.50 78.46 -48.01
N TRP A 4 -37.60 77.85 -47.68
CA TRP A 4 -37.83 77.04 -46.51
C TRP A 4 -37.33 75.62 -46.78
N LEU A 5 -36.58 75.05 -45.86
CA LEU A 5 -36.26 73.67 -45.78
C LEU A 5 -36.82 73.09 -44.48
N LEU A 6 -37.78 72.22 -44.66
CA LEU A 6 -38.35 71.37 -43.59
C LEU A 6 -37.32 70.34 -43.14
N ALA A 7 -36.98 70.30 -41.87
CA ALA A 7 -36.26 69.19 -41.28
C ALA A 7 -37.22 68.28 -40.53
N LEU A 8 -37.39 67.07 -41.09
CA LEU A 8 -38.08 65.96 -40.40
C LEU A 8 -37.17 65.42 -39.24
N GLY A 9 -37.66 65.53 -38.03
CA GLY A 9 -37.03 64.90 -36.86
C GLY A 9 -37.44 63.43 -36.75
N CYS A 10 -36.48 62.52 -36.94
CA CYS A 10 -36.66 61.14 -36.55
C CYS A 10 -36.28 60.98 -35.02
N ALA A 11 -37.30 60.82 -34.20
CA ALA A 11 -37.16 60.46 -32.85
C ALA A 11 -36.72 58.95 -32.76
N LEU A 12 -35.46 58.71 -32.52
CA LEU A 12 -34.98 57.35 -32.17
C LEU A 12 -35.36 57.08 -30.70
N ILE A 13 -36.32 56.18 -30.54
CA ILE A 13 -36.68 55.57 -29.26
C ILE A 13 -35.56 54.58 -28.91
N TRP A 14 -34.64 54.99 -28.06
CA TRP A 14 -33.72 54.05 -27.41
C TRP A 14 -34.48 53.29 -26.32
N GLY A 15 -34.94 52.09 -26.64
CA GLY A 15 -35.40 51.14 -25.66
C GLY A 15 -34.19 50.69 -24.84
N ASN A 16 -34.17 51.07 -23.54
CA ASN A 16 -33.27 50.46 -22.55
C ASN A 16 -33.60 48.96 -22.43
N VAL A 17 -32.86 48.13 -23.14
CA VAL A 17 -32.77 46.70 -22.81
C VAL A 17 -31.88 46.64 -21.57
N ALA A 18 -32.50 46.61 -20.40
CA ALA A 18 -31.82 46.23 -19.19
C ALA A 18 -31.38 44.79 -19.37
N GLU A 19 -30.11 44.56 -19.74
CA GLU A 19 -29.46 43.27 -19.54
C GLU A 19 -29.57 42.94 -18.05
N ALA A 20 -30.42 41.99 -17.75
CA ALA A 20 -30.41 41.33 -16.45
C ALA A 20 -29.04 40.67 -16.31
N GLN A 21 -28.09 41.40 -15.75
CA GLN A 21 -26.87 40.79 -15.24
C GLN A 21 -27.32 39.80 -14.16
N GLY A 22 -27.45 38.54 -14.56
CA GLY A 22 -27.60 37.44 -13.65
C GLY A 22 -26.44 37.53 -12.64
N GLN A 23 -26.76 37.72 -11.39
CA GLN A 23 -25.76 37.57 -10.32
C GLN A 23 -25.12 36.21 -10.57
N PRO A 24 -23.77 36.13 -10.51
CA PRO A 24 -23.12 34.83 -10.61
C PRO A 24 -23.72 33.97 -9.49
N GLU A 25 -24.44 32.92 -9.89
CA GLU A 25 -24.94 31.91 -8.95
C GLU A 25 -23.75 31.53 -8.08
N LYS A 26 -23.88 31.77 -6.78
CA LYS A 26 -22.89 31.23 -5.81
C LYS A 26 -22.83 29.75 -6.10
N PRO A 27 -21.65 29.17 -6.41
CA PRO A 27 -21.55 27.77 -6.69
C PRO A 27 -22.17 27.01 -5.53
N VAL A 28 -23.19 26.21 -5.80
CA VAL A 28 -23.80 25.32 -4.81
C VAL A 28 -22.66 24.46 -4.30
N GLN A 29 -22.20 24.74 -3.11
CA GLN A 29 -21.11 23.99 -2.50
C GLN A 29 -21.69 22.63 -2.17
N SER A 30 -21.24 21.58 -2.87
CA SER A 30 -21.64 20.20 -2.59
C SER A 30 -21.59 19.95 -1.07
N ALA A 31 -22.60 19.26 -0.54
CA ALA A 31 -22.61 18.85 0.86
C ALA A 31 -21.42 17.92 1.18
N TYR A 32 -20.87 17.31 0.14
CA TYR A 32 -19.76 16.38 0.23
C TYR A 32 -18.45 17.02 -0.24
N PHE A 33 -17.34 16.42 0.18
CA PHE A 33 -16.01 16.90 -0.14
C PHE A 33 -15.64 16.61 -1.60
N GLU A 34 -15.15 17.64 -2.27
CA GLU A 34 -14.46 17.56 -3.55
C GLU A 34 -13.14 18.30 -3.42
N GLY A 35 -12.02 17.68 -3.82
CA GLY A 35 -10.72 18.31 -3.68
C GLY A 35 -9.56 17.35 -3.53
N LYS A 36 -8.53 17.82 -2.82
CA LYS A 36 -7.31 17.05 -2.53
C LYS A 36 -7.01 17.01 -1.04
N LEU A 37 -6.54 15.85 -0.60
CA LEU A 37 -5.92 15.63 0.69
C LEU A 37 -4.46 15.25 0.45
N VAL A 38 -3.54 15.85 1.19
CA VAL A 38 -2.13 15.45 1.17
C VAL A 38 -1.80 14.83 2.52
N TYR A 39 -1.23 13.65 2.47
CA TYR A 39 -0.79 12.92 3.65
C TYR A 39 0.72 12.84 3.69
N ARG A 40 1.27 13.01 4.88
CA ARG A 40 2.61 12.54 5.19
C ARG A 40 2.52 11.10 5.62
N VAL A 41 3.35 10.26 5.01
CA VAL A 41 3.43 8.83 5.29
C VAL A 41 4.69 8.57 6.11
N SER A 42 4.55 7.80 7.17
CA SER A 42 5.69 7.24 7.89
C SER A 42 5.50 5.74 8.03
N VAL A 43 6.56 5.01 7.81
CA VAL A 43 6.58 3.57 7.91
C VAL A 43 7.67 3.16 8.89
N GLN A 44 7.34 2.25 9.78
CA GLN A 44 8.28 1.63 10.70
C GLN A 44 8.31 0.14 10.45
N SER A 45 9.48 -0.39 10.10
CA SER A 45 9.69 -1.83 9.97
C SER A 45 9.58 -2.51 11.33
N LYS A 46 8.95 -3.68 11.37
CA LYS A 46 8.95 -4.61 12.50
C LYS A 46 9.95 -5.75 12.32
N VAL A 47 10.60 -5.78 11.16
CA VAL A 47 11.57 -6.79 10.78
C VAL A 47 12.95 -6.14 10.87
N GLU A 48 13.84 -6.72 11.69
CA GLU A 48 15.09 -6.12 12.13
C GLU A 48 16.06 -5.73 11.00
N ASP A 49 16.05 -6.46 9.87
CA ASP A 49 16.91 -6.20 8.70
C ASP A 49 16.23 -5.55 7.50
N LEU A 50 14.95 -5.21 7.65
CA LEU A 50 14.22 -4.49 6.63
C LEU A 50 14.16 -3.01 7.01
N ASN A 51 14.85 -2.14 6.26
CA ASN A 51 14.81 -0.71 6.56
C ASN A 51 13.47 -0.10 6.08
N ASP A 52 13.13 1.05 6.66
CA ASP A 52 11.85 1.72 6.39
C ASP A 52 11.69 2.10 4.92
N VAL A 53 12.79 2.43 4.21
CA VAL A 53 12.77 2.75 2.77
C VAL A 53 12.35 1.55 1.93
N ASP A 54 12.81 0.35 2.27
CA ASP A 54 12.40 -0.85 1.54
C ASP A 54 10.93 -1.18 1.82
N VAL A 55 10.44 -0.90 3.04
CA VAL A 55 9.02 -1.06 3.38
C VAL A 55 8.16 -0.05 2.63
N HIS A 56 8.58 1.22 2.49
CA HIS A 56 7.90 2.22 1.66
C HIS A 56 7.71 1.73 0.21
N LYS A 57 8.74 1.11 -0.38
CA LYS A 57 8.64 0.52 -1.72
C LYS A 57 7.66 -0.65 -1.76
N VAL A 58 7.70 -1.53 -0.75
CA VAL A 58 6.79 -2.68 -0.65
C VAL A 58 5.33 -2.24 -0.55
N LEU A 59 5.06 -1.20 0.22
CA LEU A 59 3.72 -0.62 0.36
C LEU A 59 3.33 0.29 -0.81
N THR A 60 4.27 0.58 -1.73
CA THR A 60 4.09 1.55 -2.85
C THR A 60 3.73 2.95 -2.40
N VAL A 61 4.11 3.29 -1.18
CA VAL A 61 3.93 4.62 -0.60
C VAL A 61 5.28 5.34 -0.55
N GLY A 62 5.31 6.64 -0.79
CA GLY A 62 6.48 7.49 -0.55
C GLY A 62 6.33 8.20 0.79
N ASP A 63 7.13 9.24 1.01
CA ASP A 63 7.01 10.10 2.21
C ASP A 63 5.73 10.93 2.19
N GLU A 64 5.16 11.14 1.00
CA GLU A 64 3.89 11.85 0.81
C GLU A 64 3.00 11.11 -0.19
N MET A 65 1.70 11.17 0.06
CA MET A 65 0.69 10.76 -0.90
C MET A 65 -0.39 11.84 -1.05
N THR A 66 -0.91 11.99 -2.26
CA THR A 66 -2.01 12.91 -2.57
C THR A 66 -3.23 12.13 -2.99
N LEU A 67 -4.31 12.26 -2.23
CA LEU A 67 -5.62 11.73 -2.56
C LEU A 67 -6.47 12.84 -3.18
N THR A 68 -6.88 12.65 -4.42
CA THR A 68 -7.83 13.54 -5.13
C THR A 68 -9.15 12.81 -5.25
N MET A 69 -10.26 13.50 -4.91
CA MET A 69 -11.57 12.86 -4.91
C MET A 69 -12.66 13.77 -5.43
N LYS A 70 -13.65 13.15 -6.09
CA LYS A 70 -14.88 13.75 -6.56
C LYS A 70 -15.94 12.69 -6.84
N GLU A 71 -17.10 12.78 -6.20
CA GLU A 71 -18.30 11.98 -6.50
C GLU A 71 -18.03 10.46 -6.60
N GLY A 72 -17.26 9.92 -5.63
CA GLY A 72 -16.89 8.51 -5.59
C GLY A 72 -15.79 8.08 -6.56
N ASN A 73 -15.19 9.02 -7.30
CA ASN A 73 -13.96 8.77 -8.03
C ASN A 73 -12.76 9.23 -7.19
N TYR A 74 -11.73 8.41 -7.16
CA TYR A 74 -10.53 8.65 -6.38
C TYR A 74 -9.29 8.48 -7.25
N LYS A 75 -8.32 9.36 -7.04
CA LYS A 75 -6.96 9.19 -7.55
C LYS A 75 -5.98 9.36 -6.40
N LEU A 76 -5.29 8.31 -6.06
CA LEU A 76 -4.16 8.34 -5.12
C LEU A 76 -2.87 8.43 -5.92
N SER A 77 -2.08 9.44 -5.64
CA SER A 77 -0.76 9.64 -6.26
C SER A 77 0.33 9.53 -5.22
N THR A 78 1.28 8.64 -5.46
CA THR A 78 2.49 8.43 -4.65
C THR A 78 3.75 8.64 -5.49
N GLU A 79 4.92 8.52 -4.88
CA GLU A 79 6.19 8.50 -5.59
C GLU A 79 6.28 7.34 -6.61
N TYR A 80 5.67 6.20 -6.31
CA TYR A 80 5.82 4.95 -7.07
C TYR A 80 4.69 4.69 -8.05
N ALA A 81 3.49 5.17 -7.78
CA ALA A 81 2.31 4.86 -8.60
C ALA A 81 1.22 5.94 -8.54
N ASP A 82 0.36 5.94 -9.56
CA ASP A 82 -0.98 6.52 -9.51
C ASP A 82 -2.00 5.37 -9.43
N THR A 83 -2.85 5.40 -8.42
CA THR A 83 -3.97 4.48 -8.28
C THR A 83 -5.26 5.23 -8.54
N TYR A 84 -6.12 4.67 -9.39
CA TYR A 84 -7.42 5.23 -9.74
C TYR A 84 -8.51 4.27 -9.29
N ILE A 85 -9.51 4.80 -8.62
CA ILE A 85 -10.77 4.13 -8.34
C ILE A 85 -11.85 4.86 -9.14
N ILE A 86 -12.39 4.18 -10.15
CA ILE A 86 -13.42 4.71 -11.02
C ILE A 86 -14.73 4.07 -10.61
N LYS A 87 -15.64 4.87 -10.03
CA LYS A 87 -16.92 4.40 -9.51
C LYS A 87 -17.73 3.61 -10.54
N ALA A 88 -17.79 4.10 -11.78
CA ALA A 88 -18.53 3.45 -12.84
C ALA A 88 -18.01 2.06 -13.21
N ASP A 89 -16.72 1.83 -13.08
CA ASP A 89 -16.06 0.59 -13.51
C ASP A 89 -16.02 -0.47 -12.39
N ARG A 90 -16.22 -0.06 -11.15
CA ARG A 90 -16.05 -0.91 -9.96
C ARG A 90 -14.70 -1.61 -9.91
N LYS A 91 -13.65 -0.90 -10.30
CA LYS A 91 -12.28 -1.41 -10.38
C LYS A 91 -11.29 -0.42 -9.80
N GLU A 92 -10.22 -0.98 -9.29
CA GLU A 92 -9.00 -0.25 -8.99
C GLU A 92 -8.03 -0.40 -10.15
N TYR A 93 -7.48 0.72 -10.61
CA TYR A 93 -6.46 0.76 -11.66
C TYR A 93 -5.17 1.32 -11.08
N ILE A 94 -4.04 0.67 -11.37
CA ILE A 94 -2.73 1.06 -10.86
C ILE A 94 -1.79 1.30 -12.04
N LYS A 95 -1.23 2.50 -12.13
CA LYS A 95 -0.17 2.86 -13.07
C LYS A 95 1.12 3.11 -12.30
N PHE A 96 2.04 2.15 -12.35
CA PHE A 96 3.38 2.34 -11.78
C PHE A 96 4.19 3.32 -12.62
N ARG A 97 5.04 4.17 -11.98
CA ARG A 97 5.79 5.23 -12.66
C ARG A 97 6.69 4.72 -13.79
N LYS A 98 7.27 3.54 -13.62
CA LYS A 98 8.26 2.96 -14.55
C LYS A 98 7.69 1.91 -15.50
N ILE A 99 6.40 1.62 -15.49
CA ILE A 99 5.79 0.55 -16.27
C ILE A 99 4.75 1.14 -17.22
N ASP A 100 4.89 0.91 -18.53
CA ASP A 100 3.97 1.44 -19.56
C ASP A 100 2.75 0.52 -19.75
N THR A 101 2.12 0.17 -18.63
CA THR A 101 0.89 -0.62 -18.55
C THR A 101 0.08 -0.14 -17.35
N VAL A 102 -1.22 -0.04 -17.51
CA VAL A 102 -2.18 0.14 -16.41
C VAL A 102 -2.66 -1.23 -15.99
N PHE A 103 -2.54 -1.53 -14.72
CA PHE A 103 -3.07 -2.78 -14.16
C PHE A 103 -4.42 -2.53 -13.51
N PHE A 104 -5.31 -3.52 -13.53
CA PHE A 104 -6.56 -3.43 -12.80
C PHE A 104 -6.78 -4.59 -11.84
N LEU A 105 -7.48 -4.31 -10.75
CA LEU A 105 -7.97 -5.25 -9.74
C LEU A 105 -9.50 -5.15 -9.68
N ASN A 106 -10.17 -6.29 -9.53
CA ASN A 106 -11.59 -6.31 -9.20
C ASN A 106 -11.76 -6.28 -7.68
N PHE A 107 -12.76 -5.56 -7.18
CA PHE A 107 -13.02 -5.43 -5.75
C PHE A 107 -13.50 -6.72 -5.06
N ASP A 108 -14.01 -7.68 -5.82
CA ASP A 108 -14.66 -8.89 -5.27
C ASP A 108 -13.69 -9.92 -4.62
N ALA A 109 -12.38 -9.60 -4.58
CA ALA A 109 -11.35 -10.58 -4.21
C ALA A 109 -10.90 -10.51 -2.75
N ASP A 110 -11.35 -9.55 -1.93
CA ASP A 110 -10.85 -9.46 -0.56
C ASP A 110 -11.67 -10.35 0.39
N THR A 111 -11.03 -11.40 0.86
CA THR A 111 -11.56 -12.35 1.85
C THR A 111 -11.21 -11.97 3.30
N ASP A 112 -10.72 -10.74 3.52
CA ASP A 112 -10.33 -10.31 4.86
C ASP A 112 -11.55 -10.11 5.75
N ARG A 113 -11.64 -10.91 6.82
CA ARG A 113 -12.81 -10.92 7.71
C ARG A 113 -12.61 -9.94 8.84
N VAL A 114 -13.61 -9.05 9.07
CA VAL A 114 -13.66 -8.18 10.25
C VAL A 114 -13.82 -9.04 11.52
N THR A 115 -12.95 -8.81 12.49
CA THR A 115 -12.92 -9.53 13.78
C THR A 115 -13.32 -8.63 14.95
N GLY A 116 -13.18 -7.30 14.80
CA GLY A 116 -13.52 -6.35 15.84
C GLY A 116 -13.70 -4.92 15.36
N ILE A 117 -14.51 -4.14 16.09
CA ILE A 117 -14.67 -2.70 15.86
C ILE A 117 -14.64 -2.01 17.22
N VAL A 118 -13.75 -1.05 17.39
CA VAL A 118 -13.66 -0.22 18.59
C VAL A 118 -13.89 1.25 18.20
N ARG A 119 -14.83 1.92 18.87
CA ARG A 119 -15.19 3.31 18.61
C ARG A 119 -14.74 4.19 19.75
N SER A 120 -14.19 5.37 19.43
CA SER A 120 -13.88 6.41 20.40
C SER A 120 -14.73 7.64 20.16
N ASN A 121 -15.46 8.06 21.19
CA ASN A 121 -16.24 9.30 21.16
C ASN A 121 -15.40 10.54 21.52
N ALA A 122 -14.17 10.36 21.96
CA ALA A 122 -13.26 11.47 22.22
C ALA A 122 -12.98 12.24 20.92
N ILE A 123 -13.08 13.56 21.01
CA ILE A 123 -12.75 14.45 19.89
C ILE A 123 -11.29 14.86 20.02
N VAL A 124 -10.53 14.59 18.98
CA VAL A 124 -9.13 15.00 18.82
C VAL A 124 -9.01 15.94 17.63
N SER A 125 -8.00 16.80 17.62
CA SER A 125 -7.73 17.67 16.46
C SER A 125 -6.65 17.04 15.59
N VAL A 126 -6.93 16.84 14.30
CA VAL A 126 -5.96 16.39 13.31
C VAL A 126 -5.96 17.36 12.14
N GLY A 127 -4.80 17.98 11.85
CA GLY A 127 -4.69 18.99 10.80
C GLY A 127 -5.63 20.19 10.98
N GLY A 128 -6.02 20.51 12.22
CA GLY A 128 -6.96 21.58 12.54
C GLY A 128 -8.45 21.20 12.45
N TYR A 129 -8.76 19.92 12.13
CA TYR A 129 -10.13 19.44 12.03
C TYR A 129 -10.53 18.58 13.24
N PRO A 130 -11.77 18.72 13.76
CA PRO A 130 -12.27 17.85 14.82
C PRO A 130 -12.51 16.44 14.27
N CYS A 131 -11.93 15.45 14.94
CA CYS A 131 -11.96 14.05 14.52
C CYS A 131 -12.44 13.15 15.65
N LYS A 132 -13.11 12.06 15.29
CA LYS A 132 -13.41 10.91 16.16
C LYS A 132 -12.57 9.71 15.73
N GLY A 133 -12.38 8.78 16.67
CA GLY A 133 -11.59 7.57 16.41
C GLY A 133 -12.46 6.35 16.15
N ILE A 134 -12.00 5.49 15.22
CA ILE A 134 -12.50 4.13 15.03
C ILE A 134 -11.34 3.20 14.71
N THR A 135 -11.35 2.01 15.30
CA THR A 135 -10.41 0.93 14.94
C THR A 135 -11.23 -0.22 14.36
N ILE A 136 -10.79 -0.70 13.20
CA ILE A 136 -11.35 -1.88 12.53
C ILE A 136 -10.25 -2.95 12.52
N GLU A 137 -10.53 -4.05 13.17
CA GLU A 137 -9.66 -5.21 13.23
C GLU A 137 -10.14 -6.26 12.24
N THR A 138 -9.19 -6.86 11.53
CA THR A 138 -9.46 -7.92 10.57
C THR A 138 -8.56 -9.12 10.85
N SER A 139 -8.77 -10.21 10.11
CA SER A 139 -7.92 -11.40 10.22
C SER A 139 -6.46 -11.14 9.78
N LYS A 140 -6.20 -10.08 9.02
CA LYS A 140 -4.87 -9.79 8.46
C LYS A 140 -4.20 -8.54 9.04
N VAL A 141 -5.00 -7.51 9.33
CA VAL A 141 -4.46 -6.20 9.76
C VAL A 141 -5.39 -5.53 10.77
N SER A 142 -4.83 -4.64 11.58
CA SER A 142 -5.59 -3.70 12.41
C SER A 142 -5.41 -2.30 11.86
N ARG A 143 -6.53 -1.56 11.67
CA ARG A 143 -6.51 -0.18 11.18
C ARG A 143 -7.22 0.74 12.14
N GLN A 144 -6.49 1.72 12.65
CA GLN A 144 -7.04 2.80 13.46
C GLN A 144 -7.18 4.05 12.60
N TYR A 145 -8.34 4.67 12.65
CA TYR A 145 -8.64 5.89 11.92
C TYR A 145 -9.01 7.01 12.88
N TYR A 146 -8.54 8.23 12.60
CA TYR A 146 -9.18 9.44 13.05
C TYR A 146 -9.84 10.11 11.85
N TYR A 147 -11.17 10.22 11.88
CA TYR A 147 -11.96 10.76 10.79
C TYR A 147 -12.60 12.09 11.14
N SER A 148 -12.67 12.99 10.18
CA SER A 148 -13.29 14.30 10.37
C SER A 148 -14.78 14.19 10.64
N THR A 149 -15.26 14.98 11.61
CA THR A 149 -16.70 15.11 11.90
C THR A 149 -17.38 16.18 11.03
N THR A 150 -16.59 16.98 10.30
CA THR A 150 -17.05 18.11 9.48
C THR A 150 -16.81 17.95 7.98
N LEU A 151 -15.78 17.19 7.59
CA LEU A 151 -15.49 16.88 6.20
C LEU A 151 -15.92 15.44 5.93
N ARG A 152 -16.74 15.24 4.89
CA ARG A 152 -17.25 13.91 4.57
C ARG A 152 -17.42 13.72 3.07
N THR A 153 -17.29 12.49 2.61
CA THR A 153 -17.72 12.00 1.32
C THR A 153 -19.19 11.59 1.39
N ASN A 154 -19.80 11.31 0.25
CA ASN A 154 -21.08 10.63 0.24
C ASN A 154 -20.86 9.16 0.67
N PRO A 155 -21.51 8.68 1.74
CA PRO A 155 -21.32 7.29 2.19
C PRO A 155 -21.67 6.24 1.13
N ASP A 156 -22.60 6.56 0.22
CA ASP A 156 -22.98 5.67 -0.89
C ASP A 156 -21.91 5.57 -1.96
N ASP A 157 -20.99 6.53 -2.01
CA ASP A 157 -19.85 6.55 -2.94
C ASP A 157 -18.63 5.81 -2.39
N ASP A 158 -18.52 5.69 -1.07
CA ASP A 158 -17.37 5.07 -0.40
C ASP A 158 -17.37 3.53 -0.45
N GLN A 159 -18.39 2.91 -1.02
CA GLN A 159 -18.50 1.46 -1.19
C GLN A 159 -17.36 0.83 -2.03
N TYR A 160 -16.57 1.67 -2.68
CA TYR A 160 -15.53 1.27 -3.63
C TYR A 160 -14.12 1.73 -3.23
N ASP A 161 -13.90 2.10 -1.96
CA ASP A 161 -12.54 2.40 -1.48
C ASP A 161 -11.66 1.13 -1.54
N MET A 162 -10.36 1.34 -1.70
CA MET A 162 -9.32 0.30 -1.82
C MET A 162 -9.26 -0.71 -0.65
N LEU A 163 -10.03 -0.48 0.40
CA LEU A 163 -10.02 -1.30 1.60
C LEU A 163 -11.30 -2.13 1.65
N ALA A 164 -11.18 -3.42 1.86
CA ALA A 164 -12.27 -4.39 1.98
C ALA A 164 -13.35 -4.03 3.02
N GLN A 165 -13.09 -3.03 3.86
CA GLN A 165 -14.00 -2.54 4.88
C GLN A 165 -14.55 -1.14 4.58
N ALA A 166 -14.47 -0.70 3.32
CA ALA A 166 -14.90 0.65 2.93
C ALA A 166 -16.38 0.90 3.25
N GLU A 167 -17.25 -0.03 2.89
CA GLU A 167 -18.68 0.06 3.21
C GLU A 167 -18.94 0.10 4.73
N LEU A 168 -18.21 -0.73 5.49
CA LEU A 168 -18.29 -0.72 6.94
C LEU A 168 -17.80 0.62 7.50
N TYR A 169 -16.66 1.12 7.03
CA TYR A 169 -16.12 2.40 7.46
C TYR A 169 -17.09 3.55 7.13
N ALA A 170 -17.64 3.59 5.92
CA ALA A 170 -18.61 4.60 5.50
C ALA A 170 -19.87 4.58 6.36
N THR A 171 -20.40 3.38 6.65
CA THR A 171 -21.55 3.19 7.52
C THR A 171 -21.28 3.68 8.94
N GLU A 172 -20.13 3.33 9.51
CA GLU A 172 -19.76 3.65 10.90
C GLU A 172 -19.43 5.14 11.10
N THR A 173 -18.91 5.79 10.08
CA THR A 173 -18.41 7.18 10.18
C THR A 173 -19.31 8.20 9.49
N GLY A 174 -20.31 7.75 8.72
CA GLY A 174 -21.13 8.60 7.86
C GLY A 174 -20.31 9.26 6.75
N GLY A 175 -19.31 8.56 6.21
CA GLY A 175 -18.39 9.03 5.17
C GLY A 175 -17.37 10.07 5.65
N GLY A 176 -17.09 10.14 6.96
CA GLY A 176 -16.09 11.06 7.50
C GLY A 176 -14.71 10.88 6.85
N LEU A 177 -14.07 11.99 6.40
CA LEU A 177 -12.76 11.89 5.75
C LEU A 177 -11.69 11.38 6.72
N LYS A 178 -10.89 10.43 6.26
CA LYS A 178 -9.77 9.85 6.99
C LYS A 178 -8.68 10.91 7.15
N MET A 179 -8.51 11.46 8.34
CA MET A 179 -7.51 12.51 8.61
C MET A 179 -6.21 11.94 9.14
N TRP A 180 -6.27 10.77 9.75
CA TRP A 180 -5.12 10.04 10.23
C TRP A 180 -5.45 8.55 10.21
N ILE A 181 -4.50 7.75 9.73
CA ILE A 181 -4.64 6.31 9.59
C ILE A 181 -3.40 5.66 10.18
N ARG A 182 -3.58 4.64 10.98
CA ARG A 182 -2.50 3.74 11.41
C ARG A 182 -2.88 2.33 11.01
N THR A 183 -2.05 1.73 10.18
CA THR A 183 -2.20 0.35 9.74
C THR A 183 -1.10 -0.49 10.35
N GLU A 184 -1.51 -1.53 11.08
CA GLU A 184 -0.61 -2.52 11.67
C GLU A 184 -0.56 -3.75 10.77
N TYR A 185 0.52 -3.87 9.99
CA TYR A 185 0.85 -5.09 9.26
C TYR A 185 1.69 -6.02 10.14
N PRO A 186 1.75 -7.33 9.84
CA PRO A 186 2.65 -8.24 10.54
C PRO A 186 4.13 -7.82 10.48
N TYR A 187 4.55 -7.13 9.42
CA TYR A 187 5.94 -6.75 9.11
C TYR A 187 6.24 -5.27 9.25
N ALA A 188 5.24 -4.42 9.40
CA ALA A 188 5.42 -2.97 9.49
C ALA A 188 4.23 -2.27 10.17
N THR A 189 4.47 -1.06 10.64
CA THR A 189 3.44 -0.08 10.98
C THR A 189 3.50 1.05 9.97
N GLU A 190 2.38 1.42 9.37
CA GLU A 190 2.22 2.56 8.47
C GLU A 190 1.33 3.60 9.15
N ILE A 191 1.73 4.86 9.08
CA ILE A 191 0.95 5.99 9.59
C ILE A 191 0.83 7.06 8.51
N ASP A 192 -0.41 7.37 8.15
CA ASP A 192 -0.76 8.41 7.19
C ASP A 192 -1.40 9.58 7.94
N SER A 193 -0.76 10.72 7.92
CA SER A 193 -1.26 11.93 8.59
C SER A 193 -1.63 12.98 7.56
N CYS A 194 -2.89 13.38 7.51
CA CYS A 194 -3.34 14.46 6.64
C CYS A 194 -2.71 15.78 7.08
N ILE A 195 -1.87 16.34 6.22
CA ILE A 195 -1.13 17.60 6.47
C ILE A 195 -1.72 18.78 5.71
N ARG A 196 -2.54 18.52 4.70
CA ARG A 196 -3.18 19.60 3.92
C ARG A 196 -4.51 19.12 3.33
N VAL A 197 -5.51 19.98 3.45
CA VAL A 197 -6.83 19.84 2.83
C VAL A 197 -7.01 20.97 1.84
N ASP A 198 -7.28 20.66 0.57
CA ASP A 198 -7.50 21.63 -0.49
C ASP A 198 -8.89 21.35 -1.12
N ARG A 199 -9.90 22.07 -0.64
CA ARG A 199 -11.27 21.97 -1.14
C ARG A 199 -11.42 22.81 -2.39
N ARG A 200 -11.61 22.17 -3.54
CA ARG A 200 -11.73 22.82 -4.85
C ARG A 200 -12.42 21.93 -5.85
N ARG A 201 -12.94 22.53 -6.90
CA ARG A 201 -13.43 21.74 -8.04
C ARG A 201 -12.32 20.93 -8.69
N VAL A 202 -12.62 19.66 -8.97
CA VAL A 202 -11.70 18.72 -9.61
C VAL A 202 -12.23 18.40 -11.02
N PRO A 203 -11.47 18.69 -12.09
CA PRO A 203 -11.86 18.29 -13.43
C PRO A 203 -11.95 16.78 -13.58
N ASP A 204 -12.94 16.26 -14.31
CA ASP A 204 -13.10 14.83 -14.55
C ASP A 204 -11.90 14.20 -15.27
N SER A 205 -11.15 15.02 -16.01
CA SER A 205 -9.90 14.58 -16.67
C SER A 205 -8.84 14.06 -15.71
N VAL A 206 -8.89 14.42 -14.41
CA VAL A 206 -7.97 13.92 -13.38
C VAL A 206 -8.12 12.41 -13.17
N PHE A 207 -9.34 11.89 -13.40
CA PHE A 207 -9.67 10.48 -13.20
C PHE A 207 -9.59 9.67 -14.50
N ARG A 208 -9.21 10.27 -15.62
CA ARG A 208 -8.97 9.53 -16.85
C ARG A 208 -7.72 8.68 -16.75
N LEU A 209 -7.85 7.41 -17.10
CA LEU A 209 -6.70 6.55 -17.23
C LEU A 209 -5.78 7.03 -18.36
N PRO A 210 -4.46 6.91 -18.22
CA PRO A 210 -3.55 7.16 -19.33
C PRO A 210 -3.84 6.21 -20.50
N ASP A 211 -3.60 6.68 -21.72
CA ASP A 211 -3.74 5.88 -22.95
C ASP A 211 -2.58 4.88 -23.08
N LEU A 212 -2.70 3.81 -22.34
CA LEU A 212 -1.71 2.73 -22.21
C LEU A 212 -2.44 1.37 -22.24
N PRO A 213 -1.74 0.27 -22.57
CA PRO A 213 -2.30 -1.07 -22.45
C PRO A 213 -2.84 -1.31 -21.04
N ILE A 214 -4.03 -1.93 -20.95
CA ILE A 214 -4.65 -2.30 -19.68
C ILE A 214 -4.56 -3.81 -19.52
N SER A 215 -4.05 -4.28 -18.38
CA SER A 215 -3.89 -5.70 -18.05
C SER A 215 -4.48 -6.02 -16.69
N ALA A 216 -5.05 -7.21 -16.56
CA ALA A 216 -5.47 -7.68 -15.24
C ALA A 216 -4.23 -7.94 -14.35
N LEU A 217 -4.29 -7.49 -13.11
CA LEU A 217 -3.25 -7.81 -12.13
C LEU A 217 -3.40 -9.25 -11.57
N PHE A 218 -4.30 -10.06 -12.16
CA PHE A 218 -4.56 -11.42 -11.72
C PHE A 218 -3.40 -12.36 -12.03
N GLY A 219 -2.99 -13.13 -11.01
CA GLY A 219 -2.04 -14.24 -11.14
C GLY A 219 -0.56 -13.87 -11.03
N ALA A 220 -0.17 -12.59 -11.07
CA ALA A 220 1.13 -12.20 -10.57
C ALA A 220 0.95 -11.88 -9.07
N PRO A 221 1.47 -12.70 -8.15
CA PRO A 221 1.47 -12.31 -6.75
C PRO A 221 2.14 -10.94 -6.66
N ARG A 222 1.49 -10.00 -5.96
CA ARG A 222 2.04 -8.64 -5.72
C ARG A 222 3.46 -8.74 -5.18
N ILE A 223 3.71 -9.78 -4.40
CA ILE A 223 5.00 -10.14 -3.84
C ILE A 223 5.33 -11.57 -4.27
N ARG A 224 6.51 -11.74 -4.87
CA ARG A 224 7.15 -13.07 -4.96
C ARG A 224 8.30 -13.07 -3.99
N PHE A 225 8.27 -14.02 -3.08
CA PHE A 225 9.36 -14.18 -2.10
C PHE A 225 10.64 -14.66 -2.78
N PRO A 226 11.81 -14.34 -2.21
CA PRO A 226 13.06 -14.89 -2.69
C PRO A 226 13.04 -16.42 -2.63
N ARG A 227 13.73 -17.05 -3.55
CA ARG A 227 13.83 -18.51 -3.58
C ARG A 227 15.20 -18.93 -4.10
N PHE A 228 15.64 -20.10 -3.65
CA PHE A 228 16.83 -20.73 -4.21
C PHE A 228 16.61 -21.05 -5.71
N PRO A 229 17.61 -20.89 -6.60
CA PRO A 229 17.50 -21.29 -8.00
C PRO A 229 17.10 -22.76 -8.12
N GLY A 230 15.97 -23.04 -8.79
CA GLY A 230 15.39 -24.38 -8.86
C GLY A 230 14.43 -24.73 -7.72
N GLY A 231 14.21 -23.83 -6.75
CA GLY A 231 13.23 -23.99 -5.67
C GLY A 231 13.69 -24.91 -4.54
N ASP A 232 12.75 -25.33 -3.70
CA ASP A 232 13.02 -26.07 -2.44
C ASP A 232 13.76 -27.40 -2.65
N SER A 233 13.45 -28.12 -3.71
CA SER A 233 14.15 -29.39 -4.02
C SER A 233 15.62 -29.16 -4.35
N ALA A 234 15.92 -28.10 -5.10
CA ALA A 234 17.29 -27.72 -5.43
C ALA A 234 18.03 -27.19 -4.20
N TRP A 235 17.36 -26.44 -3.31
CA TRP A 235 17.91 -26.03 -2.01
C TRP A 235 18.32 -27.21 -1.16
N ARG A 236 17.42 -28.18 -0.98
CA ARG A 236 17.73 -29.40 -0.18
C ARG A 236 18.90 -30.18 -0.76
N ALA A 237 18.95 -30.36 -2.08
CA ALA A 237 20.06 -31.02 -2.78
C ALA A 237 21.38 -30.25 -2.60
N TRP A 238 21.33 -28.91 -2.70
CA TRP A 238 22.47 -28.05 -2.46
C TRP A 238 23.02 -28.20 -1.03
N VAL A 239 22.14 -28.09 -0.03
CA VAL A 239 22.50 -28.26 1.37
C VAL A 239 23.14 -29.65 1.60
N ALA A 240 22.47 -30.71 1.15
CA ALA A 240 22.97 -32.09 1.30
C ALA A 240 24.34 -32.32 0.67
N SER A 241 24.63 -31.68 -0.44
CA SER A 241 25.94 -31.79 -1.13
C SER A 241 27.04 -30.90 -0.54
N THR A 242 26.67 -29.83 0.19
CA THR A 242 27.61 -28.78 0.63
C THR A 242 27.94 -28.88 2.10
N VAL A 243 27.01 -29.37 2.94
CA VAL A 243 27.21 -29.58 4.37
C VAL A 243 28.26 -30.66 4.63
N ASN A 244 29.15 -30.43 5.59
CA ASN A 244 30.08 -31.46 6.05
C ASN A 244 29.36 -32.46 6.98
N PRO A 245 29.12 -33.71 6.55
CA PRO A 245 28.34 -34.68 7.34
C PRO A 245 29.03 -35.14 8.62
N ARG A 246 30.36 -34.97 8.71
CA ARG A 246 31.12 -35.34 9.90
C ARG A 246 30.77 -34.45 11.11
N LEU A 247 30.30 -33.21 10.86
CA LEU A 247 29.95 -32.30 11.95
C LEU A 247 28.65 -32.72 12.61
N ALA A 248 27.64 -33.17 11.86
CA ALA A 248 26.41 -33.71 12.42
C ALA A 248 26.71 -34.90 13.36
N ARG A 249 27.47 -35.91 12.88
CA ARG A 249 27.84 -37.06 13.69
C ARG A 249 28.63 -36.72 14.94
N ARG A 250 29.35 -35.61 14.96
CA ARG A 250 30.22 -35.23 16.09
C ARG A 250 29.54 -34.33 17.10
N TYR A 251 28.61 -33.52 16.70
CA TYR A 251 28.09 -32.41 17.51
C TYR A 251 26.58 -32.44 17.72
N VAL A 252 25.80 -33.22 16.96
CA VAL A 252 24.41 -33.50 17.31
C VAL A 252 24.38 -34.51 18.47
N VAL A 253 23.71 -34.14 19.54
CA VAL A 253 23.58 -35.02 20.71
C VAL A 253 22.46 -36.02 20.42
N VAL A 254 22.81 -37.32 20.44
CA VAL A 254 21.81 -38.40 20.32
C VAL A 254 21.43 -38.80 21.77
N PRO A 255 20.16 -38.65 22.18
CA PRO A 255 19.69 -39.04 23.49
C PRO A 255 19.89 -40.53 23.74
N LYS A 256 20.14 -40.88 25.01
CA LYS A 256 20.38 -42.29 25.40
C LYS A 256 19.12 -43.14 25.08
N GLY A 257 19.30 -44.13 24.24
CA GLY A 257 18.22 -45.05 23.82
C GLY A 257 17.61 -44.72 22.44
N GLU A 258 17.97 -43.58 21.87
CA GLU A 258 17.58 -43.22 20.50
C GLU A 258 18.69 -43.62 19.50
N LYS A 259 18.29 -43.89 18.26
CA LYS A 259 19.24 -44.23 17.18
C LYS A 259 19.55 -43.05 16.28
N GLU A 260 18.71 -42.05 16.29
CA GLU A 260 18.76 -40.90 15.40
C GLU A 260 18.45 -39.63 16.21
N SER A 261 19.06 -38.55 15.83
CA SER A 261 18.76 -37.21 16.34
C SER A 261 19.19 -36.20 15.30
N TRP A 262 18.51 -35.07 15.30
CA TRP A 262 18.83 -33.97 14.38
C TRP A 262 18.83 -32.64 15.13
N GLN A 263 19.51 -31.68 14.55
CA GLN A 263 19.52 -30.29 15.02
C GLN A 263 19.35 -29.36 13.81
N THR A 264 18.39 -28.43 13.90
CA THR A 264 18.13 -27.47 12.83
C THR A 264 18.73 -26.11 13.21
N VAL A 265 19.64 -25.62 12.39
CA VAL A 265 20.15 -24.25 12.46
C VAL A 265 19.27 -23.37 11.60
N ILE A 266 18.55 -22.43 12.20
CA ILE A 266 17.75 -21.44 11.50
C ILE A 266 18.65 -20.25 11.17
N LEU A 267 18.87 -20.03 9.87
CA LEU A 267 19.58 -18.87 9.36
C LEU A 267 18.60 -17.79 8.97
N GLU A 268 18.92 -16.56 9.32
CA GLU A 268 18.31 -15.36 8.78
C GLU A 268 19.33 -14.66 7.90
N PHE A 269 18.90 -14.20 6.74
CA PHE A 269 19.77 -13.58 5.73
C PHE A 269 18.98 -12.67 4.80
N THR A 270 19.69 -11.76 4.14
CA THR A 270 19.09 -10.83 3.17
C THR A 270 19.46 -11.22 1.75
N VAL A 271 18.43 -11.26 0.88
CA VAL A 271 18.61 -11.38 -0.58
C VAL A 271 18.41 -10.01 -1.21
N ALA A 272 19.46 -9.49 -1.84
CA ALA A 272 19.40 -8.21 -2.56
C ALA A 272 18.61 -8.34 -3.87
N GLY A 273 18.23 -7.22 -4.49
CA GLY A 273 17.51 -7.21 -5.76
C GLY A 273 18.26 -7.85 -6.94
N ASP A 274 19.58 -8.02 -6.84
CA ASP A 274 20.42 -8.74 -7.81
C ASP A 274 20.61 -10.23 -7.45
N GLY A 275 19.95 -10.71 -6.39
CA GLY A 275 20.03 -12.07 -5.87
C GLY A 275 21.20 -12.36 -4.94
N THR A 276 22.04 -11.39 -4.63
CA THR A 276 23.18 -11.57 -3.71
C THR A 276 22.71 -11.76 -2.29
N VAL A 277 23.23 -12.80 -1.61
CA VAL A 277 22.96 -13.10 -0.21
C VAL A 277 23.94 -12.35 0.70
N SER A 278 23.42 -11.73 1.75
CA SER A 278 24.21 -10.95 2.73
C SER A 278 23.58 -11.00 4.13
N ALA A 279 24.19 -10.34 5.12
CA ALA A 279 23.68 -10.22 6.49
C ALA A 279 23.24 -11.57 7.12
N ILE A 280 24.03 -12.62 6.90
CA ILE A 280 23.73 -13.97 7.37
C ILE A 280 23.98 -14.06 8.88
N ARG A 281 22.94 -14.44 9.64
CA ARG A 281 23.01 -14.67 11.08
C ARG A 281 22.22 -15.92 11.48
N VAL A 282 22.53 -16.47 12.65
CA VAL A 282 21.75 -17.58 13.23
C VAL A 282 20.61 -17.00 14.05
N ALA A 283 19.38 -17.41 13.77
CA ALA A 283 18.20 -16.94 14.47
C ALA A 283 17.95 -17.66 15.80
N ASN A 284 18.46 -18.90 15.95
CA ASN A 284 18.32 -19.72 17.16
C ASN A 284 19.68 -20.11 17.82
N PRO A 285 20.58 -19.14 18.14
CA PRO A 285 21.95 -19.43 18.55
C PRO A 285 22.05 -20.17 19.92
N ASN A 286 21.04 -20.06 20.76
CA ASN A 286 20.99 -20.70 22.06
C ASN A 286 20.51 -22.16 22.02
N GLU A 287 19.99 -22.60 20.88
CA GLU A 287 19.40 -23.94 20.69
C GLU A 287 20.31 -24.85 19.88
N VAL A 288 21.43 -24.35 19.36
CA VAL A 288 22.26 -25.06 18.41
C VAL A 288 23.74 -25.05 18.82
N ASP A 289 24.46 -26.12 18.47
CA ASP A 289 25.91 -26.16 18.70
C ASP A 289 26.59 -25.07 17.84
N PRO A 290 27.47 -24.23 18.41
CA PRO A 290 28.14 -23.14 17.68
C PRO A 290 28.92 -23.59 16.44
N ARG A 291 29.37 -24.83 16.40
CA ARG A 291 30.10 -25.41 15.25
C ARG A 291 29.19 -25.78 14.12
N LEU A 292 27.95 -26.24 14.41
CA LEU A 292 26.91 -26.45 13.43
C LEU A 292 26.38 -25.10 12.89
N ALA A 293 26.24 -24.11 13.77
CA ALA A 293 25.92 -22.74 13.42
C ALA A 293 26.93 -22.13 12.42
N ALA A 294 28.24 -22.30 12.70
CA ALA A 294 29.31 -21.83 11.81
C ALA A 294 29.29 -22.53 10.45
N GLU A 295 29.00 -23.82 10.42
CA GLU A 295 28.88 -24.60 9.17
C GLU A 295 27.67 -24.14 8.35
N ALA A 296 26.53 -23.93 8.99
CA ALA A 296 25.35 -23.41 8.32
C ALA A 296 25.61 -22.05 7.64
N ILE A 297 26.27 -21.13 8.34
CA ILE A 297 26.72 -19.84 7.78
C ILE A 297 27.67 -20.06 6.59
N ARG A 298 28.61 -21.00 6.69
CA ARG A 298 29.53 -21.32 5.59
C ARG A 298 28.76 -21.82 4.36
N VAL A 299 27.83 -22.74 4.54
CA VAL A 299 26.99 -23.28 3.45
C VAL A 299 26.22 -22.14 2.78
N MET A 300 25.55 -21.29 3.55
CA MET A 300 24.80 -20.17 3.00
C MET A 300 25.69 -19.18 2.23
N ARG A 301 26.90 -18.90 2.72
CA ARG A 301 27.87 -18.01 2.01
C ARG A 301 28.32 -18.56 0.65
N LEU A 302 28.31 -19.87 0.48
CA LEU A 302 28.68 -20.53 -0.78
C LEU A 302 27.48 -20.68 -1.71
N SER A 303 26.27 -20.33 -1.30
CA SER A 303 25.11 -20.47 -2.14
C SER A 303 25.21 -19.60 -3.42
N PRO A 304 24.67 -20.04 -4.55
CA PRO A 304 24.57 -19.22 -5.73
C PRO A 304 23.67 -18.00 -5.47
N LYS A 305 23.64 -17.07 -6.40
CA LYS A 305 22.66 -15.99 -6.35
C LYS A 305 21.25 -16.56 -6.33
N TRP A 306 20.44 -16.06 -5.39
CA TRP A 306 19.04 -16.42 -5.27
C TRP A 306 18.19 -15.69 -6.30
N VAL A 307 17.02 -16.24 -6.63
CA VAL A 307 15.99 -15.48 -7.35
C VAL A 307 15.47 -14.44 -6.36
N PRO A 308 15.63 -13.14 -6.63
CA PRO A 308 15.26 -12.11 -5.67
C PRO A 308 13.74 -12.02 -5.47
N ALA A 309 13.33 -11.41 -4.37
CA ALA A 309 11.95 -10.99 -4.20
C ALA A 309 11.56 -10.03 -5.33
N THR A 310 10.32 -10.14 -5.77
CA THR A 310 9.74 -9.12 -6.64
C THR A 310 8.47 -8.58 -6.05
N PHE A 311 8.32 -7.27 -6.18
CA PHE A 311 7.11 -6.56 -5.84
C PHE A 311 6.58 -5.89 -7.10
N TYR A 312 5.40 -6.31 -7.58
CA TYR A 312 4.84 -5.89 -8.88
C TYR A 312 5.84 -5.98 -10.04
N GLY A 313 6.72 -7.01 -10.03
CA GLY A 313 7.71 -7.24 -11.07
C GLY A 313 9.05 -6.53 -10.86
N GLU A 314 9.14 -5.53 -9.99
CA GLU A 314 10.39 -4.89 -9.60
C GLU A 314 11.11 -5.73 -8.55
N THR A 315 12.42 -5.93 -8.72
CA THR A 315 13.22 -6.67 -7.73
C THR A 315 13.43 -5.82 -6.48
N VAL A 316 13.18 -6.43 -5.32
CA VAL A 316 13.33 -5.78 -4.02
C VAL A 316 14.26 -6.59 -3.13
N ARG A 317 14.92 -5.90 -2.22
CA ARG A 317 15.66 -6.54 -1.13
C ARG A 317 14.69 -7.18 -0.16
N TRP A 318 15.02 -8.39 0.32
CA TRP A 318 14.15 -9.12 1.25
C TRP A 318 14.95 -9.95 2.24
N THR A 319 14.50 -9.97 3.49
CA THR A 319 15.07 -10.83 4.53
C THR A 319 14.31 -12.14 4.58
N CYS A 320 15.03 -13.25 4.61
CA CYS A 320 14.55 -14.62 4.61
C CYS A 320 15.03 -15.39 5.82
N GLN A 321 14.30 -16.45 6.13
CA GLN A 321 14.77 -17.47 7.06
C GLN A 321 14.75 -18.83 6.36
N GLU A 322 15.83 -19.61 6.56
CA GLU A 322 15.95 -20.99 6.07
C GLU A 322 16.59 -21.89 7.11
N GLY A 323 16.08 -23.10 7.21
CA GLY A 323 16.60 -24.13 8.09
C GLY A 323 17.64 -25.02 7.41
N ILE A 324 18.78 -25.26 8.07
CA ILE A 324 19.73 -26.28 7.68
C ILE A 324 19.72 -27.36 8.76
N GLU A 325 19.28 -28.57 8.38
CA GLU A 325 19.19 -29.72 9.26
C GLU A 325 20.51 -30.50 9.26
N PHE A 326 20.97 -30.85 10.46
CA PHE A 326 22.13 -31.70 10.73
C PHE A 326 21.63 -32.99 11.36
N ASP A 327 21.72 -34.10 10.63
CA ASP A 327 21.25 -35.41 11.05
C ASP A 327 22.45 -36.29 11.49
N ALA A 328 22.43 -36.80 12.71
CA ALA A 328 23.47 -37.66 13.25
C ALA A 328 23.33 -39.13 12.85
N GLY A 329 22.18 -39.52 12.29
CA GLY A 329 21.87 -40.90 11.88
C GLY A 329 22.35 -41.29 10.48
N ARG A 330 22.90 -40.33 9.71
CA ARG A 330 23.36 -40.53 8.32
C ARG A 330 24.87 -40.59 8.18
#